data_7e8917a999c62e4e141806a6acdd5f30
#
_entry.id   7e8917a999c62e4e141806a6acdd5f30
#
_cell.length_a   1.000
_cell.length_b   1.000
_cell.length_c   1.000
_cell.angle_alpha   90.00
_cell.angle_beta   90.00
_cell.angle_gamma   90.00
#
_symmetry.space_group_name_H-M   'P 1'
#
loop_
_entity.id
_entity.type
_entity.pdbx_description
1 polymer ?
#
loop_
_entity_poly.entity_id
_entity_poly.type
_entity_poly.pdbx_seq_one_letter_code
_entity_poly.pdbx_strand_id
1 'polypeptide(L)'
;ENEYIRWYDREDHTIFDVCADDHCQRYQGITKASNATVAEAVRATRGQLLMYGQGICDARFSKCCGGVTEEFGYCWEDKDYPYLSAIRDDGKEASQPLPDLTQEAEAERWIRTSPPAFCNTDDKKIISQILNNYDRETTNFYRWKVRYTQEELAELIRLNTKTDYGSILDL
;
A
#
# COMPACT_ATOMS: atom_id res chain seq x y z
N GLU A 1 -6.93 -13.70 27.24
CA GLU A 1 -5.60 -13.06 27.16
C GLU A 1 -5.63 -12.15 25.93
N ASN A 2 -5.48 -10.84 26.12
CA ASN A 2 -5.37 -9.91 24.99
C ASN A 2 -4.03 -10.14 24.31
N GLU A 3 -4.03 -10.85 23.20
CA GLU A 3 -2.89 -10.85 22.30
C GLU A 3 -2.78 -9.45 21.69
N TYR A 4 -1.90 -8.64 22.27
CA TYR A 4 -1.47 -7.43 21.60
C TYR A 4 -0.62 -7.85 20.41
N ILE A 5 -0.82 -7.23 19.27
CA ILE A 5 0.11 -7.35 18.15
C ILE A 5 1.42 -6.72 18.62
N ARG A 6 2.37 -7.57 18.96
CA ARG A 6 3.68 -7.15 19.43
C ARG A 6 4.71 -7.46 18.34
N TRP A 7 5.49 -6.47 18.01
CA TRP A 7 6.64 -6.61 17.12
C TRP A 7 7.89 -7.05 17.88
N TYR A 8 7.73 -7.56 19.09
CA TYR A 8 8.83 -8.06 19.89
C TYR A 8 9.47 -9.30 19.26
N ASP A 9 10.76 -9.45 19.44
CA ASP A 9 11.55 -10.61 19.03
C ASP A 9 11.59 -10.87 17.51
N ARG A 10 11.27 -9.89 16.70
CA ARG A 10 11.63 -9.95 15.28
C ARG A 10 13.12 -9.68 15.10
N GLU A 11 13.70 -10.25 14.03
CA GLU A 11 15.14 -10.22 13.72
C GLU A 11 15.76 -8.83 13.88
N ASP A 12 15.02 -7.77 13.54
CA ASP A 12 15.50 -6.38 13.60
C ASP A 12 15.18 -5.68 14.94
N HIS A 13 14.47 -6.31 15.88
CA HIS A 13 13.98 -5.70 17.12
C HIS A 13 14.40 -6.48 18.37
N THR A 14 15.69 -6.71 18.54
CA THR A 14 16.18 -7.47 19.70
C THR A 14 16.30 -6.64 20.98
N ILE A 15 16.39 -5.32 20.88
CA ILE A 15 16.62 -4.42 22.02
C ILE A 15 15.71 -3.20 22.06
N PHE A 16 14.81 -3.04 21.07
CA PHE A 16 13.86 -1.94 21.01
C PHE A 16 12.53 -2.41 20.37
N ASP A 17 11.44 -1.72 20.68
CA ASP A 17 10.10 -2.13 20.26
C ASP A 17 9.77 -1.70 18.83
N VAL A 18 10.33 -0.59 18.35
CA VAL A 18 10.10 -0.03 17.01
C VAL A 18 11.40 0.56 16.46
N CYS A 19 11.55 0.54 15.14
CA CYS A 19 12.66 1.18 14.44
C CYS A 19 12.21 2.41 13.63
N ALA A 20 13.17 3.15 13.10
CA ALA A 20 12.94 4.34 12.29
C ALA A 20 12.84 4.04 10.79
N ASP A 21 13.01 2.79 10.38
CA ASP A 21 13.01 2.34 8.99
C ASP A 21 11.63 1.87 8.51
N ASP A 22 11.55 1.56 7.21
CA ASP A 22 10.33 1.07 6.55
C ASP A 22 9.79 -0.24 7.14
N HIS A 23 10.63 -0.97 7.85
CA HIS A 23 10.24 -2.18 8.58
C HIS A 23 9.08 -1.92 9.58
N CYS A 24 9.13 -0.80 10.31
CA CYS A 24 8.03 -0.37 11.17
C CYS A 24 7.21 0.73 10.51
N GLN A 25 7.79 1.90 10.48
CA GLN A 25 7.27 3.09 9.82
C GLN A 25 8.43 4.06 9.67
N ARG A 26 8.79 4.43 8.45
CA ARG A 26 9.91 5.32 8.21
C ARG A 26 9.74 6.65 8.96
N TYR A 27 10.60 6.89 9.93
CA TYR A 27 10.62 8.14 10.67
C TYR A 27 11.32 9.23 9.87
N GLN A 28 10.59 10.28 9.54
CA GLN A 28 11.09 11.40 8.72
C GLN A 28 11.34 12.68 9.53
N GLY A 29 11.42 12.56 10.84
CA GLY A 29 11.63 13.69 11.75
C GLY A 29 10.34 14.41 12.13
N ILE A 30 10.51 15.51 12.86
CA ILE A 30 9.43 16.29 13.46
C ILE A 30 9.20 17.65 12.76
N THR A 31 9.64 17.80 11.52
CA THR A 31 9.57 19.08 10.79
C THR A 31 8.15 19.64 10.64
N LYS A 32 7.13 18.79 10.71
CA LYS A 32 5.71 19.18 10.70
C LYS A 32 5.05 19.20 12.09
N ALA A 33 5.78 18.99 13.16
CA ALA A 33 5.24 18.97 14.52
C ALA A 33 4.63 20.33 14.95
N SER A 34 5.04 21.43 14.32
CA SER A 34 4.46 22.76 14.53
C SER A 34 3.10 22.97 13.84
N ASN A 35 2.63 22.02 13.04
CA ASN A 35 1.32 22.12 12.40
C ASN A 35 0.21 21.87 13.45
N ALA A 36 -0.59 22.90 13.71
CA ALA A 36 -1.66 22.85 14.70
C ALA A 36 -2.70 21.75 14.39
N THR A 37 -3.00 21.48 13.12
CA THR A 37 -3.93 20.44 12.71
C THR A 37 -3.40 19.04 13.04
N VAL A 38 -2.10 18.81 12.84
CA VAL A 38 -1.45 17.53 13.20
C VAL A 38 -1.46 17.34 14.71
N ALA A 39 -1.07 18.39 15.46
CA ALA A 39 -1.08 18.34 16.93
C ALA A 39 -2.49 18.08 17.48
N GLU A 40 -3.51 18.70 16.88
CA GLU A 40 -4.92 18.46 17.24
C GLU A 40 -5.36 17.04 16.94
N ALA A 41 -5.04 16.50 15.76
CA ALA A 41 -5.37 15.14 15.38
C ALA A 41 -4.78 14.11 16.36
N VAL A 42 -3.49 14.25 16.69
CA VAL A 42 -2.81 13.38 17.67
C VAL A 42 -3.46 13.49 19.06
N ARG A 43 -3.81 14.69 19.49
CA ARG A 43 -4.47 14.89 20.79
C ARG A 43 -5.87 14.29 20.81
N ALA A 44 -6.66 14.49 19.77
CA ALA A 44 -8.03 14.01 19.67
C ALA A 44 -8.12 12.48 19.60
N THR A 45 -7.11 11.83 19.06
CA THR A 45 -7.07 10.35 18.93
C THR A 45 -6.24 9.67 20.00
N ARG A 46 -5.76 10.40 20.99
CA ARG A 46 -4.92 9.85 22.05
C ARG A 46 -5.64 8.72 22.80
N GLY A 47 -5.01 7.54 22.85
CA GLY A 47 -5.55 6.36 23.52
C GLY A 47 -6.70 5.67 22.77
N GLN A 48 -7.02 6.12 21.54
CA GLN A 48 -7.99 5.41 20.68
C GLN A 48 -7.28 4.32 19.89
N LEU A 49 -7.90 3.16 19.84
CA LEU A 49 -7.43 2.00 19.10
C LEU A 49 -8.52 1.51 18.15
N LEU A 50 -8.12 0.97 17.02
CA LEU A 50 -9.04 0.25 16.14
C LEU A 50 -9.30 -1.14 16.73
N MET A 51 -10.57 -1.46 16.94
CA MET A 51 -11.00 -2.71 17.56
C MET A 51 -11.94 -3.48 16.64
N TYR A 52 -11.80 -4.80 16.64
CA TYR A 52 -12.77 -5.71 16.06
C TYR A 52 -13.20 -6.73 17.14
N GLY A 53 -14.47 -6.65 17.54
CA GLY A 53 -14.94 -7.38 18.73
C GLY A 53 -14.17 -6.93 19.98
N GLN A 54 -13.46 -7.85 20.61
CA GLN A 54 -12.64 -7.58 21.81
C GLN A 54 -11.13 -7.48 21.50
N GLY A 55 -10.74 -7.67 20.22
CA GLY A 55 -9.34 -7.66 19.81
C GLY A 55 -8.91 -6.31 19.21
N ILE A 56 -7.64 -5.95 19.38
CA ILE A 56 -7.02 -4.83 18.68
C ILE A 56 -6.77 -5.26 17.23
N CYS A 57 -7.18 -4.42 16.27
CA CYS A 57 -6.95 -4.68 14.85
C CYS A 57 -5.47 -4.53 14.46
N ASP A 58 -5.01 -5.41 13.57
CA ASP A 58 -3.83 -5.14 12.76
C ASP A 58 -4.19 -4.05 11.74
N ALA A 59 -3.80 -2.81 12.02
CA ALA A 59 -4.21 -1.64 11.27
C ALA A 59 -3.33 -1.43 10.02
N ARG A 60 -3.42 -2.34 9.05
CA ARG A 60 -2.69 -2.23 7.77
C ARG A 60 -3.24 -1.09 6.92
N PHE A 61 -2.36 -0.48 6.16
CA PHE A 61 -2.71 0.59 5.23
C PHE A 61 -1.85 0.51 3.97
N SER A 62 -2.32 1.16 2.91
CA SER A 62 -1.59 1.32 1.66
C SER A 62 -1.59 2.79 1.22
N LYS A 63 -0.61 3.19 0.43
CA LYS A 63 -0.55 4.53 -0.17
C LYS A 63 -1.67 4.72 -1.21
N CYS A 64 -1.94 3.69 -2.00
CA CYS A 64 -2.96 3.66 -3.03
C CYS A 64 -3.39 2.21 -3.23
N CYS A 65 -4.68 1.93 -3.09
CA CYS A 65 -5.23 0.58 -3.22
C CYS A 65 -5.53 0.17 -4.67
N GLY A 66 -5.39 1.10 -5.64
CA GLY A 66 -5.70 0.81 -7.04
C GLY A 66 -7.20 0.68 -7.35
N GLY A 67 -8.09 1.09 -6.44
CA GLY A 67 -9.54 1.11 -6.59
C GLY A 67 -10.31 0.02 -5.84
N VAL A 68 -9.60 -0.99 -5.35
CA VAL A 68 -10.10 -2.04 -4.44
C VAL A 68 -8.98 -2.35 -3.46
N THR A 69 -9.29 -2.45 -2.17
CA THR A 69 -8.31 -2.88 -1.17
C THR A 69 -8.02 -4.37 -1.35
N GLU A 70 -6.82 -4.78 -0.94
CA GLU A 70 -6.42 -6.19 -1.01
C GLU A 70 -6.85 -6.95 0.26
N GLU A 71 -7.04 -8.24 0.13
CA GLU A 71 -7.26 -9.11 1.27
C GLU A 71 -5.93 -9.45 1.95
N PHE A 72 -5.95 -9.51 3.28
CA PHE A 72 -4.75 -9.78 4.05
C PHE A 72 -4.05 -11.09 3.65
N GLY A 73 -4.82 -12.14 3.41
CA GLY A 73 -4.31 -13.47 3.07
C GLY A 73 -3.45 -13.50 1.81
N TYR A 74 -3.70 -12.62 0.85
CA TYR A 74 -2.91 -12.57 -0.39
C TYR A 74 -1.62 -11.77 -0.26
N CYS A 75 -1.53 -10.87 0.72
CA CYS A 75 -0.40 -9.94 0.84
C CYS A 75 0.61 -10.33 1.91
N TRP A 76 0.19 -11.04 2.97
CA TRP A 76 0.99 -11.18 4.17
C TRP A 76 1.13 -12.63 4.64
N GLU A 77 0.07 -13.21 5.15
CA GLU A 77 0.04 -14.56 5.72
C GLU A 77 -1.28 -15.22 5.30
N ASP A 78 -1.27 -16.54 5.15
CA ASP A 78 -2.47 -17.31 4.83
C ASP A 78 -3.44 -17.35 6.04
N LYS A 79 -4.04 -16.18 6.30
CA LYS A 79 -5.01 -15.92 7.36
C LYS A 79 -6.08 -14.97 6.88
N ASP A 80 -7.29 -15.18 7.33
CA ASP A 80 -8.41 -14.27 7.07
C ASP A 80 -8.69 -13.38 8.27
N TYR A 81 -8.71 -12.07 7.99
CA TYR A 81 -9.18 -11.06 8.93
C TYR A 81 -10.41 -10.36 8.36
N PRO A 82 -11.61 -10.53 8.97
CA PRO A 82 -12.85 -9.95 8.43
C PRO A 82 -12.82 -8.43 8.22
N TYR A 83 -11.96 -7.73 8.94
CA TYR A 83 -11.76 -6.29 8.83
C TYR A 83 -10.64 -5.87 7.86
N LEU A 84 -9.93 -6.84 7.25
CA LEU A 84 -8.91 -6.63 6.20
C LEU A 84 -9.33 -7.36 4.92
N SER A 85 -10.58 -7.17 4.54
CA SER A 85 -11.16 -7.73 3.32
C SER A 85 -11.10 -6.75 2.16
N ALA A 86 -11.28 -7.29 0.94
CA ALA A 86 -11.36 -6.48 -0.26
C ALA A 86 -12.64 -5.63 -0.28
N ILE A 87 -12.50 -4.32 -0.40
CA ILE A 87 -13.61 -3.37 -0.55
C ILE A 87 -13.29 -2.36 -1.65
N ARG A 88 -14.34 -1.86 -2.34
CA ARG A 88 -14.15 -0.79 -3.31
C ARG A 88 -13.85 0.54 -2.64
N ASP A 89 -12.90 1.23 -3.19
CA ASP A 89 -12.51 2.60 -2.80
C ASP A 89 -13.36 3.65 -3.55
N ASP A 90 -14.70 3.48 -3.51
CA ASP A 90 -15.65 4.39 -4.17
C ASP A 90 -16.97 4.43 -3.40
N GLY A 91 -17.40 5.65 -3.03
CA GLY A 91 -18.65 5.86 -2.30
C GLY A 91 -19.93 5.58 -3.12
N LYS A 92 -19.87 5.70 -4.45
CA LYS A 92 -21.04 5.48 -5.34
C LYS A 92 -21.16 4.03 -5.78
N GLU A 93 -20.04 3.37 -5.97
CA GLU A 93 -19.96 2.01 -6.49
C GLU A 93 -19.57 0.98 -5.42
N ALA A 94 -19.54 1.40 -4.15
CA ALA A 94 -19.16 0.51 -3.04
C ALA A 94 -20.03 -0.76 -2.93
N SER A 95 -21.28 -0.69 -3.42
CA SER A 95 -22.21 -1.82 -3.47
C SER A 95 -22.08 -2.70 -4.71
N GLN A 96 -21.27 -2.31 -5.68
CA GLN A 96 -21.07 -3.14 -6.88
C GLN A 96 -20.19 -4.34 -6.56
N PRO A 97 -20.38 -5.47 -7.25
CA PRO A 97 -19.51 -6.63 -7.10
C PRO A 97 -18.04 -6.27 -7.35
N LEU A 98 -17.16 -6.91 -6.61
CA LEU A 98 -15.73 -6.83 -6.89
C LEU A 98 -15.43 -7.47 -8.26
N PRO A 99 -14.38 -7.00 -8.97
CA PRO A 99 -13.95 -7.65 -10.20
C PRO A 99 -13.47 -9.08 -9.89
N ASP A 100 -13.89 -10.05 -10.69
CA ASP A 100 -13.36 -11.42 -10.59
C ASP A 100 -12.04 -11.52 -11.36
N LEU A 101 -10.93 -11.23 -10.67
CA LEU A 101 -9.59 -11.25 -11.27
C LEU A 101 -9.04 -12.67 -11.52
N THR A 102 -9.80 -13.72 -11.19
CA THR A 102 -9.47 -15.09 -11.61
C THR A 102 -9.77 -15.32 -13.10
N GLN A 103 -10.58 -14.44 -13.70
CA GLN A 103 -10.88 -14.43 -15.11
C GLN A 103 -9.90 -13.53 -15.86
N GLU A 104 -9.08 -14.09 -16.74
CA GLU A 104 -8.03 -13.36 -17.45
C GLU A 104 -8.54 -12.08 -18.15
N ALA A 105 -9.68 -12.14 -18.83
CA ALA A 105 -10.26 -10.99 -19.50
C ALA A 105 -10.66 -9.86 -18.51
N GLU A 106 -11.14 -10.21 -17.33
CA GLU A 106 -11.48 -9.25 -16.27
C GLU A 106 -10.20 -8.66 -15.64
N ALA A 107 -9.19 -9.49 -15.40
CA ALA A 107 -7.89 -9.05 -14.91
C ALA A 107 -7.23 -8.07 -15.89
N GLU A 108 -7.18 -8.42 -17.18
CA GLU A 108 -6.65 -7.53 -18.22
C GLU A 108 -7.43 -6.22 -18.28
N ARG A 109 -8.76 -6.30 -18.28
CA ARG A 109 -9.63 -5.11 -18.27
C ARG A 109 -9.34 -4.23 -17.06
N TRP A 110 -9.23 -4.81 -15.86
CA TRP A 110 -8.95 -4.10 -14.62
C TRP A 110 -7.59 -3.39 -14.66
N ILE A 111 -6.55 -4.06 -15.13
CA ILE A 111 -5.21 -3.51 -15.24
C ILE A 111 -5.13 -2.37 -16.26
N ARG A 112 -5.82 -2.53 -17.41
CA ARG A 112 -5.75 -1.57 -18.53
C ARG A 112 -6.71 -0.40 -18.41
N THR A 113 -7.67 -0.45 -17.50
CA THR A 113 -8.62 0.64 -17.26
C THR A 113 -8.28 1.42 -16.00
N SER A 114 -8.88 2.60 -15.85
CA SER A 114 -8.70 3.48 -14.70
C SER A 114 -10.08 3.85 -14.14
N PRO A 115 -10.77 2.89 -13.48
CA PRO A 115 -12.10 3.14 -12.95
C PRO A 115 -12.08 4.22 -11.86
N PRO A 116 -13.19 4.92 -11.63
CA PRO A 116 -13.29 5.90 -10.56
C PRO A 116 -13.00 5.27 -9.20
N ALA A 117 -12.24 5.99 -8.37
CA ALA A 117 -11.96 5.63 -6.99
C ALA A 117 -11.49 6.88 -6.24
N PHE A 118 -11.56 6.90 -4.91
CA PHE A 118 -11.05 8.02 -4.13
C PHE A 118 -9.53 8.19 -4.30
N CYS A 119 -8.81 7.09 -4.42
CA CYS A 119 -7.37 7.11 -4.66
C CYS A 119 -7.00 7.41 -6.14
N ASN A 120 -7.96 7.43 -7.07
CA ASN A 120 -7.76 7.81 -8.47
C ASN A 120 -8.08 9.29 -8.68
N THR A 121 -7.27 10.17 -8.11
CA THR A 121 -7.45 11.62 -8.22
C THR A 121 -6.20 12.29 -8.76
N ASP A 122 -6.39 13.26 -9.63
CA ASP A 122 -5.38 14.20 -10.12
C ASP A 122 -5.56 15.61 -9.54
N ASP A 123 -6.52 15.80 -8.64
CA ASP A 123 -6.74 17.07 -7.95
C ASP A 123 -5.52 17.45 -7.10
N LYS A 124 -4.77 18.45 -7.58
CA LYS A 124 -3.56 18.93 -6.91
C LYS A 124 -3.80 19.42 -5.49
N LYS A 125 -5.00 19.90 -5.16
CA LYS A 125 -5.33 20.32 -3.80
C LYS A 125 -5.43 19.12 -2.87
N ILE A 126 -6.08 18.04 -3.30
CA ILE A 126 -6.17 16.79 -2.56
C ILE A 126 -4.77 16.18 -2.43
N ILE A 127 -4.08 15.98 -3.54
CA ILE A 127 -2.74 15.37 -3.58
C ILE A 127 -1.77 16.14 -2.66
N SER A 128 -1.82 17.47 -2.64
CA SER A 128 -0.94 18.26 -1.79
C SER A 128 -1.20 18.15 -0.30
N GLN A 129 -2.38 17.67 0.10
CA GLN A 129 -2.74 17.47 1.50
C GLN A 129 -2.40 16.07 2.00
N ILE A 130 -2.55 15.06 1.15
CA ILE A 130 -2.42 13.65 1.53
C ILE A 130 -1.02 13.07 1.25
N LEU A 131 -0.32 13.56 0.23
CA LEU A 131 1.01 13.09 -0.11
C LEU A 131 2.10 13.97 0.47
N ASN A 132 3.21 13.37 0.82
CA ASN A 132 4.42 14.10 1.19
C ASN A 132 5.09 14.73 -0.05
N ASN A 133 6.16 15.53 0.15
CA ASN A 133 6.77 16.28 -0.94
C ASN A 133 7.41 15.40 -2.02
N TYR A 134 7.95 14.24 -1.67
CA TYR A 134 8.62 13.34 -2.62
C TYR A 134 7.61 12.67 -3.56
N ASP A 135 6.42 12.36 -3.04
CA ASP A 135 5.38 11.66 -3.78
C ASP A 135 4.56 12.58 -4.68
N ARG A 136 4.81 13.89 -4.65
CA ARG A 136 4.13 14.86 -5.53
C ARG A 136 4.74 14.91 -6.93
N GLU A 137 5.95 14.41 -7.10
CA GLU A 137 6.65 14.38 -8.38
C GLU A 137 6.14 13.27 -9.29
N THR A 138 5.59 12.20 -8.72
CA THR A 138 4.96 11.12 -9.47
C THR A 138 3.51 10.97 -9.03
N THR A 139 2.57 11.00 -9.97
CA THR A 139 1.14 10.80 -9.72
C THR A 139 0.63 9.44 -10.18
N ASN A 140 1.51 8.57 -10.67
CA ASN A 140 1.15 7.30 -11.29
C ASN A 140 1.03 6.16 -10.26
N PHE A 141 0.47 6.43 -9.07
CA PHE A 141 0.27 5.38 -8.06
C PHE A 141 -0.91 4.47 -8.37
N TYR A 142 -1.95 5.01 -9.00
CA TYR A 142 -3.18 4.26 -9.28
C TYR A 142 -2.99 3.24 -10.40
N ARG A 143 -2.39 3.68 -11.51
CA ARG A 143 -1.99 2.84 -12.64
C ARG A 143 -0.65 3.32 -13.15
N TRP A 144 0.24 2.37 -13.40
CA TRP A 144 1.55 2.68 -13.94
C TRP A 144 1.90 1.72 -15.09
N LYS A 145 2.81 2.13 -15.93
CA LYS A 145 3.29 1.33 -17.05
C LYS A 145 4.78 1.56 -17.24
N VAL A 146 5.50 0.47 -17.33
CA VAL A 146 6.92 0.46 -17.71
C VAL A 146 7.07 -0.25 -19.04
N ARG A 147 7.98 0.21 -19.87
CA ARG A 147 8.31 -0.43 -21.15
C ARG A 147 9.82 -0.51 -21.23
N TYR A 148 10.28 -1.66 -21.66
CA TYR A 148 11.66 -1.91 -21.99
C TYR A 148 11.74 -2.44 -23.43
N THR A 149 12.82 -2.12 -24.14
CA THR A 149 13.20 -2.90 -25.33
C THR A 149 13.75 -4.25 -24.88
N GLN A 150 13.87 -5.18 -25.80
CA GLN A 150 14.48 -6.50 -25.48
C GLN A 150 15.92 -6.35 -24.99
N GLU A 151 16.67 -5.43 -25.58
CA GLU A 151 18.06 -5.13 -25.20
C GLU A 151 18.15 -4.55 -23.79
N GLU A 152 17.31 -3.56 -23.45
CA GLU A 152 17.25 -2.97 -22.12
C GLU A 152 16.88 -4.00 -21.05
N LEU A 153 15.92 -4.88 -21.38
CA LEU A 153 15.49 -5.91 -20.46
C LEU A 153 16.57 -6.99 -20.24
N ALA A 154 17.22 -7.44 -21.31
CA ALA A 154 18.33 -8.39 -21.22
C ALA A 154 19.46 -7.83 -20.35
N GLU A 155 19.81 -6.55 -20.53
CA GLU A 155 20.85 -5.90 -19.72
C GLU A 155 20.42 -5.75 -18.25
N LEU A 156 19.17 -5.37 -17.95
CA LEU A 156 18.64 -5.32 -16.59
C LEU A 156 18.69 -6.70 -15.90
N ILE A 157 18.29 -7.75 -16.59
CA ILE A 157 18.38 -9.12 -16.08
C ILE A 157 19.83 -9.49 -15.81
N ARG A 158 20.73 -9.25 -16.77
CA ARG A 158 22.16 -9.52 -16.62
C ARG A 158 22.76 -8.81 -15.40
N LEU A 159 22.43 -7.53 -15.19
CA LEU A 159 22.92 -6.74 -14.05
C LEU A 159 22.42 -7.27 -12.70
N ASN A 160 21.16 -7.67 -12.62
CA ASN A 160 20.55 -8.13 -11.38
C ASN A 160 20.93 -9.58 -11.03
N THR A 161 20.92 -10.48 -12.01
CA THR A 161 21.20 -11.91 -11.79
C THR A 161 22.69 -12.24 -11.87
N LYS A 162 23.52 -11.33 -12.39
CA LYS A 162 24.93 -11.55 -12.73
C LYS A 162 25.15 -12.66 -13.79
N THR A 163 24.11 -13.00 -14.52
CA THR A 163 24.13 -14.04 -15.55
C THR A 163 23.62 -13.45 -16.86
N ASP A 164 24.35 -13.74 -17.95
CA ASP A 164 23.92 -13.39 -19.30
C ASP A 164 23.12 -14.55 -19.88
N TYR A 165 21.82 -14.33 -20.06
CA TYR A 165 20.90 -15.30 -20.67
C TYR A 165 20.74 -15.09 -22.18
N GLY A 166 21.45 -14.11 -22.77
CA GLY A 166 21.30 -13.74 -24.17
C GLY A 166 20.03 -12.98 -24.46
N SER A 167 19.45 -13.19 -25.64
CA SER A 167 18.22 -12.50 -26.06
C SER A 167 17.00 -13.02 -25.31
N ILE A 168 16.16 -12.13 -24.86
CA ILE A 168 14.85 -12.47 -24.26
C ILE A 168 13.88 -12.72 -25.40
N LEU A 169 13.31 -13.90 -25.46
CA LEU A 169 12.38 -14.30 -26.52
C LEU A 169 10.93 -14.04 -26.17
N ASP A 170 10.57 -14.29 -24.91
CA ASP A 170 9.23 -14.10 -24.35
C ASP A 170 9.32 -13.96 -22.82
N LEU A 171 8.27 -13.36 -22.21
CA LEU A 171 8.14 -13.16 -20.78
C LEU A 171 6.70 -13.40 -20.35
#